data_d25e9984666baac366f7f193217e2b6d
#
_entry.id   d25e9984666baac366f7f193217e2b6d
#
_cell.length_a   1.000
_cell.length_b   1.000
_cell.length_c   1.000
_cell.angle_alpha   90.00
_cell.angle_beta   90.00
_cell.angle_gamma   90.00
#
_symmetry.space_group_name_H-M   'P 1'
#
loop_
_entity.id
_entity.type
_entity.pdbx_description
1 polymer ?
#
loop_
_entity_poly.entity_id
_entity_poly.type
_entity_poly.pdbx_seq_one_letter_code
_entity_poly.pdbx_strand_id
1 'polypeptide(L)'
;AVARAHSATADMAELARVGVMQAMSLTHTWDDTLAQKVRDEESKVDQYEDALGTYLVKLSSRELNHADSQSVNTLLHTISDFERISDHSVNLLESAQEMHTKEINFSTDAREELQVLEDAVQDVLNRTTDAFRKDDLHLASKVGVVPSLLFAFVLTGWIGMASKTRMQFYRYKNCLLSTSPSPRDRG
;
A
#
# COMPACT_ATOMS: atom_id res chain seq x y z
N ALA A 1 -11.91 -22.30 -15.14
CA ALA A 1 -10.68 -21.58 -15.49
C ALA A 1 -10.69 -20.20 -14.84
N VAL A 2 -11.67 -19.33 -15.13
CA VAL A 2 -11.81 -17.97 -14.57
C VAL A 2 -11.88 -17.97 -13.04
N ALA A 3 -12.70 -18.85 -12.43
CA ALA A 3 -12.82 -18.94 -10.96
C ALA A 3 -11.48 -19.26 -10.25
N ARG A 4 -10.59 -20.04 -10.88
CA ARG A 4 -9.25 -20.29 -10.33
C ARG A 4 -8.35 -19.07 -10.42
N ALA A 5 -8.43 -18.32 -11.52
CA ALA A 5 -7.71 -17.06 -11.65
C ALA A 5 -8.20 -16.04 -10.60
N HIS A 6 -9.53 -15.92 -10.41
CA HIS A 6 -10.10 -15.05 -9.39
C HIS A 6 -9.62 -15.43 -7.97
N SER A 7 -9.61 -16.71 -7.62
CA SER A 7 -9.10 -17.18 -6.32
C SER A 7 -7.61 -16.83 -6.13
N ALA A 8 -6.78 -17.07 -7.15
CA ALA A 8 -5.35 -16.74 -7.07
C ALA A 8 -5.11 -15.21 -7.02
N THR A 9 -5.92 -14.42 -7.70
CA THR A 9 -5.89 -12.95 -7.58
C THR A 9 -6.31 -12.50 -6.17
N ALA A 10 -7.25 -13.20 -5.52
CA ALA A 10 -7.61 -12.91 -4.13
C ALA A 10 -6.48 -13.24 -3.15
N ASP A 11 -5.71 -14.30 -3.40
CA ASP A 11 -4.52 -14.63 -2.60
C ASP A 11 -3.42 -13.56 -2.81
N MET A 12 -3.21 -13.11 -4.04
CA MET A 12 -2.32 -11.99 -4.38
C MET A 12 -2.74 -10.69 -3.66
N ALA A 13 -4.02 -10.36 -3.68
CA ALA A 13 -4.57 -9.19 -2.97
C ALA A 13 -4.30 -9.23 -1.47
N GLU A 14 -4.41 -10.39 -0.86
CA GLU A 14 -4.11 -10.57 0.57
C GLU A 14 -2.62 -10.37 0.87
N LEU A 15 -1.72 -10.88 0.03
CA LEU A 15 -0.28 -10.63 0.16
C LEU A 15 0.04 -9.14 0.07
N ALA A 16 -0.50 -8.44 -0.94
CA ALA A 16 -0.30 -7.00 -1.10
C ALA A 16 -0.82 -6.22 0.13
N ARG A 17 -2.03 -6.56 0.64
CA ARG A 17 -2.59 -5.96 1.85
C ARG A 17 -1.70 -6.17 3.06
N VAL A 18 -1.25 -7.41 3.30
CA VAL A 18 -0.39 -7.75 4.44
C VAL A 18 0.96 -7.03 4.34
N GLY A 19 1.56 -6.97 3.15
CA GLY A 19 2.82 -6.26 2.89
C GLY A 19 2.73 -4.78 3.28
N VAL A 20 1.67 -4.07 2.86
CA VAL A 20 1.45 -2.66 3.24
C VAL A 20 1.29 -2.50 4.75
N MET A 21 0.50 -3.37 5.41
CA MET A 21 0.28 -3.30 6.85
C MET A 21 1.59 -3.52 7.64
N GLN A 22 2.41 -4.46 7.21
CA GLN A 22 3.71 -4.74 7.82
C GLN A 22 4.69 -3.58 7.58
N ALA A 23 4.72 -3.01 6.38
CA ALA A 23 5.55 -1.85 6.08
C ALA A 23 5.16 -0.62 6.90
N MET A 24 3.85 -0.36 7.11
CA MET A 24 3.37 0.70 7.99
C MET A 24 3.86 0.49 9.44
N SER A 25 3.80 -0.74 9.97
CA SER A 25 4.25 -1.01 11.34
C SER A 25 5.74 -0.74 11.56
N LEU A 26 6.57 -0.85 10.51
CA LEU A 26 8.00 -0.54 10.56
C LEU A 26 8.31 0.96 10.75
N THR A 27 7.35 1.84 10.48
CA THR A 27 7.49 3.29 10.77
C THR A 27 7.45 3.59 12.27
N HIS A 28 6.84 2.70 13.06
CA HIS A 28 6.75 2.81 14.52
C HIS A 28 7.91 2.10 15.23
N THR A 29 8.23 0.90 14.78
CA THR A 29 9.29 0.08 15.36
C THR A 29 9.99 -0.70 14.26
N TRP A 30 11.28 -0.44 14.07
CA TRP A 30 12.07 -1.14 13.06
C TRP A 30 12.35 -2.59 13.48
N ASP A 31 12.20 -3.51 12.54
CA ASP A 31 12.54 -4.93 12.66
C ASP A 31 13.09 -5.43 11.32
N ASP A 32 14.37 -5.83 11.30
CA ASP A 32 15.05 -6.30 10.09
C ASP A 32 14.39 -7.56 9.51
N THR A 33 13.87 -8.45 10.35
CA THR A 33 13.20 -9.67 9.92
C THR A 33 11.89 -9.34 9.22
N LEU A 34 11.11 -8.42 9.78
CA LEU A 34 9.88 -7.95 9.18
C LEU A 34 10.15 -7.18 7.89
N ALA A 35 11.21 -6.37 7.86
CA ALA A 35 11.64 -5.64 6.67
C ALA A 35 11.98 -6.59 5.50
N GLN A 36 12.70 -7.68 5.78
CA GLN A 36 12.98 -8.70 4.77
C GLN A 36 11.71 -9.42 4.32
N LYS A 37 10.79 -9.71 5.26
CA LYS A 37 9.52 -10.35 4.93
C LYS A 37 8.66 -9.51 3.99
N VAL A 38 8.62 -8.17 4.15
CA VAL A 38 7.91 -7.27 3.24
C VAL A 38 8.48 -7.39 1.81
N ARG A 39 9.81 -7.42 1.65
CA ARG A 39 10.45 -7.61 0.34
C ARG A 39 10.12 -8.97 -0.29
N ASP A 40 10.13 -10.02 0.54
CA ASP A 40 9.82 -11.37 0.08
C ASP A 40 8.34 -11.50 -0.34
N GLU A 41 7.43 -10.78 0.31
CA GLU A 41 6.00 -10.75 -0.03
C GLU A 41 5.75 -9.97 -1.31
N GLU A 42 6.38 -8.82 -1.52
CA GLU A 42 6.32 -8.08 -2.77
C GLU A 42 6.84 -8.92 -3.94
N SER A 43 8.00 -9.55 -3.81
CA SER A 43 8.53 -10.46 -4.85
C SER A 43 7.60 -11.63 -5.18
N LYS A 44 6.78 -12.09 -4.21
CA LYS A 44 5.73 -13.09 -4.50
C LYS A 44 4.57 -12.47 -5.26
N VAL A 45 4.17 -11.24 -4.95
CA VAL A 45 3.12 -10.53 -5.68
C VAL A 45 3.51 -10.34 -7.13
N ASP A 46 4.75 -9.97 -7.44
CA ASP A 46 5.29 -9.90 -8.80
C ASP A 46 5.17 -11.24 -9.54
N GLN A 47 5.56 -12.33 -8.86
CA GLN A 47 5.42 -13.67 -9.42
C GLN A 47 3.96 -14.05 -9.71
N TYR A 48 3.03 -13.61 -8.86
CA TYR A 48 1.59 -13.77 -9.08
C TYR A 48 1.13 -12.99 -10.30
N GLU A 49 1.56 -11.72 -10.45
CA GLU A 49 1.20 -10.88 -11.59
C GLU A 49 1.66 -11.53 -12.90
N ASP A 50 2.92 -11.91 -13.01
CA ASP A 50 3.50 -12.54 -14.19
C ASP A 50 2.77 -13.85 -14.56
N ALA A 51 2.57 -14.73 -13.59
CA ALA A 51 1.92 -16.01 -13.80
C ALA A 51 0.44 -15.87 -14.19
N LEU A 52 -0.29 -15.02 -13.48
CA LEU A 52 -1.70 -14.73 -13.74
C LEU A 52 -1.88 -13.99 -15.06
N GLY A 53 -1.06 -12.99 -15.35
CA GLY A 53 -1.08 -12.26 -16.62
C GLY A 53 -0.89 -13.18 -17.80
N THR A 54 0.14 -14.04 -17.76
CA THR A 54 0.38 -15.07 -18.79
C THR A 54 -0.79 -16.03 -18.91
N TYR A 55 -1.38 -16.49 -17.79
CA TYR A 55 -2.50 -17.39 -17.79
C TYR A 55 -3.76 -16.75 -18.38
N LEU A 56 -4.09 -15.53 -17.96
CA LEU A 56 -5.27 -14.78 -18.41
C LEU A 56 -5.20 -14.43 -19.90
N VAL A 57 -4.01 -14.04 -20.40
CA VAL A 57 -3.78 -13.79 -21.84
C VAL A 57 -4.00 -15.08 -22.65
N LYS A 58 -3.47 -16.23 -22.18
CA LYS A 58 -3.75 -17.52 -22.82
C LYS A 58 -5.22 -17.94 -22.73
N LEU A 59 -5.91 -17.53 -21.67
CA LEU A 59 -7.34 -17.82 -21.52
C LEU A 59 -8.19 -16.95 -22.46
N SER A 60 -7.85 -15.66 -22.62
CA SER A 60 -8.55 -14.73 -23.52
C SER A 60 -8.46 -15.13 -25.00
N SER A 61 -7.43 -15.89 -25.39
CA SER A 61 -7.29 -16.39 -26.77
C SER A 61 -8.19 -17.61 -27.09
N ARG A 62 -8.95 -18.11 -26.12
CA ARG A 62 -9.91 -19.22 -26.30
C ARG A 62 -11.31 -18.67 -26.57
N GLU A 63 -12.18 -19.53 -27.11
CA GLU A 63 -13.60 -19.20 -27.20
C GLU A 63 -14.21 -19.15 -25.80
N LEU A 64 -14.43 -17.93 -25.31
CA LEU A 64 -15.07 -17.64 -24.03
C LEU A 64 -16.48 -17.11 -24.29
N ASN A 65 -17.40 -17.40 -23.38
CA ASN A 65 -18.66 -16.67 -23.36
C ASN A 65 -18.44 -15.22 -22.95
N HIS A 66 -19.42 -14.35 -23.17
CA HIS A 66 -19.30 -12.91 -22.91
C HIS A 66 -18.96 -12.59 -21.43
N ALA A 67 -19.58 -13.30 -20.48
CA ALA A 67 -19.34 -13.10 -19.06
C ALA A 67 -17.90 -13.48 -18.65
N ASP A 68 -17.40 -14.63 -19.12
CA ASP A 68 -16.02 -15.07 -18.87
C ASP A 68 -15.01 -14.11 -19.49
N SER A 69 -15.28 -13.62 -20.71
CA SER A 69 -14.41 -12.63 -21.39
C SER A 69 -14.33 -11.32 -20.61
N GLN A 70 -15.47 -10.84 -20.10
CA GLN A 70 -15.50 -9.63 -19.25
C GLN A 70 -14.75 -9.86 -17.94
N SER A 71 -14.92 -11.01 -17.30
CA SER A 71 -14.20 -11.38 -16.07
C SER A 71 -12.68 -11.44 -16.29
N VAL A 72 -12.21 -12.01 -17.40
CA VAL A 72 -10.78 -12.05 -17.75
C VAL A 72 -10.21 -10.65 -17.91
N ASN A 73 -10.91 -9.76 -18.61
CA ASN A 73 -10.47 -8.37 -18.77
C ASN A 73 -10.41 -7.64 -17.44
N THR A 74 -11.40 -7.81 -16.58
CA THR A 74 -11.39 -7.22 -15.23
C THR A 74 -10.21 -7.73 -14.42
N LEU A 75 -9.96 -9.04 -14.42
CA LEU A 75 -8.84 -9.64 -13.68
C LEU A 75 -7.48 -9.14 -14.19
N LEU A 76 -7.29 -8.95 -15.50
CA LEU A 76 -6.05 -8.41 -16.06
C LEU A 76 -5.74 -7.00 -15.52
N HIS A 77 -6.75 -6.16 -15.33
CA HIS A 77 -6.54 -4.85 -14.70
C HIS A 77 -6.30 -4.97 -13.19
N THR A 78 -7.06 -5.84 -12.55
CA THR A 78 -7.01 -6.01 -11.08
C THR A 78 -5.66 -6.54 -10.59
N ILE A 79 -5.02 -7.47 -11.33
CA ILE A 79 -3.69 -7.96 -10.93
C ILE A 79 -2.65 -6.85 -10.92
N SER A 80 -2.65 -5.96 -11.93
CA SER A 80 -1.75 -4.82 -11.98
C SER A 80 -2.07 -3.77 -10.88
N ASP A 81 -3.34 -3.63 -10.48
CA ASP A 81 -3.69 -2.75 -9.36
C ASP A 81 -3.17 -3.31 -8.02
N PHE A 82 -3.24 -4.62 -7.79
CA PHE A 82 -2.71 -5.25 -6.58
C PHE A 82 -1.17 -5.27 -6.54
N GLU A 83 -0.51 -5.45 -7.69
CA GLU A 83 0.94 -5.30 -7.80
C GLU A 83 1.36 -3.88 -7.39
N ARG A 84 0.71 -2.84 -7.93
CA ARG A 84 1.00 -1.45 -7.54
C ARG A 84 0.77 -1.17 -6.06
N ILE A 85 -0.23 -1.79 -5.44
CA ILE A 85 -0.42 -1.71 -3.98
C ILE A 85 0.77 -2.35 -3.27
N SER A 86 1.27 -3.48 -3.75
CA SER A 86 2.43 -4.17 -3.19
C SER A 86 3.71 -3.34 -3.33
N ASP A 87 3.96 -2.72 -4.48
CA ASP A 87 5.07 -1.80 -4.72
C ASP A 87 5.11 -0.67 -3.69
N HIS A 88 3.94 -0.17 -3.30
CA HIS A 88 3.87 0.85 -2.25
C HIS A 88 4.33 0.34 -0.88
N SER A 89 4.25 -0.96 -0.61
CA SER A 89 4.80 -1.54 0.63
C SER A 89 6.32 -1.39 0.70
N VAL A 90 7.03 -1.57 -0.42
CA VAL A 90 8.48 -1.37 -0.49
C VAL A 90 8.84 0.11 -0.34
N ASN A 91 8.07 1.03 -0.95
CA ASN A 91 8.30 2.45 -0.77
C ASN A 91 8.13 2.91 0.69
N LEU A 92 7.13 2.35 1.40
CA LEU A 92 6.91 2.58 2.83
C LEU A 92 8.07 2.00 3.65
N LEU A 93 8.50 0.78 3.32
CA LEU A 93 9.64 0.12 3.95
C LEU A 93 10.93 0.94 3.80
N GLU A 94 11.22 1.46 2.60
CA GLU A 94 12.38 2.33 2.36
C GLU A 94 12.33 3.60 3.21
N SER A 95 11.14 4.20 3.33
CA SER A 95 10.91 5.36 4.19
C SER A 95 11.14 5.03 5.67
N ALA A 96 10.63 3.88 6.14
CA ALA A 96 10.84 3.41 7.51
C ALA A 96 12.33 3.11 7.78
N GLN A 97 13.03 2.50 6.82
CA GLN A 97 14.47 2.24 6.89
C GLN A 97 15.28 3.55 6.97
N GLU A 98 14.89 4.55 6.18
CA GLU A 98 15.54 5.87 6.24
C GLU A 98 15.32 6.54 7.60
N MET A 99 14.10 6.45 8.15
CA MET A 99 13.79 6.96 9.49
C MET A 99 14.64 6.27 10.55
N HIS A 100 14.71 4.95 10.52
CA HIS A 100 15.51 4.16 11.45
C HIS A 100 17.00 4.53 11.37
N THR A 101 17.57 4.55 10.15
CA THR A 101 19.00 4.83 9.92
C THR A 101 19.39 6.25 10.34
N LYS A 102 18.48 7.20 10.19
CA LYS A 102 18.71 8.63 10.54
C LYS A 102 18.22 8.99 11.95
N GLU A 103 17.74 8.02 12.72
CA GLU A 103 17.18 8.22 14.06
C GLU A 103 16.08 9.29 14.08
N ILE A 104 15.24 9.33 13.02
CA ILE A 104 14.15 10.30 12.91
C ILE A 104 12.97 9.80 13.76
N ASN A 105 12.53 10.62 14.71
CA ASN A 105 11.36 10.37 15.52
C ASN A 105 10.27 11.41 15.25
N PHE A 106 9.04 10.95 15.12
CA PHE A 106 7.88 11.84 15.07
C PHE A 106 7.58 12.43 16.46
N SER A 107 7.06 13.67 16.48
CA SER A 107 6.44 14.23 17.68
C SER A 107 5.19 13.43 18.06
N THR A 108 4.70 13.62 19.29
CA THR A 108 3.45 12.97 19.74
C THR A 108 2.29 13.29 18.81
N ASP A 109 2.10 14.57 18.49
CA ASP A 109 1.01 15.04 17.62
C ASP A 109 1.11 14.42 16.20
N ALA A 110 2.34 14.38 15.64
CA ALA A 110 2.56 13.77 14.33
C ALA A 110 2.32 12.25 14.33
N ARG A 111 2.55 11.56 15.44
CA ARG A 111 2.21 10.13 15.57
C ARG A 111 0.70 9.91 15.61
N GLU A 112 -0.04 10.77 16.31
CA GLU A 112 -1.49 10.70 16.36
C GLU A 112 -2.11 10.94 14.98
N GLU A 113 -1.61 11.94 14.24
CA GLU A 113 -2.05 12.21 12.87
C GLU A 113 -1.71 11.04 11.91
N LEU A 114 -0.52 10.46 12.04
CA LEU A 114 -0.09 9.29 11.27
C LEU A 114 -0.99 8.08 11.56
N GLN A 115 -1.32 7.83 12.84
CA GLN A 115 -2.19 6.73 13.23
C GLN A 115 -3.58 6.84 12.60
N VAL A 116 -4.18 8.04 12.57
CA VAL A 116 -5.48 8.26 11.90
C VAL A 116 -5.41 7.91 10.42
N LEU A 117 -4.29 8.25 9.77
CA LEU A 117 -4.06 7.94 8.37
C LEU A 117 -3.87 6.43 8.13
N GLU A 118 -3.09 5.77 8.98
CA GLU A 118 -2.86 4.33 8.93
C GLU A 118 -4.16 3.54 9.13
N ASP A 119 -4.98 3.95 10.09
CA ASP A 119 -6.30 3.35 10.33
C ASP A 119 -7.21 3.49 9.10
N ALA A 120 -7.20 4.64 8.44
CA ALA A 120 -7.97 4.85 7.22
C ALA A 120 -7.48 3.98 6.05
N VAL A 121 -6.15 3.88 5.85
CA VAL A 121 -5.55 3.01 4.82
C VAL A 121 -5.89 1.55 5.10
N GLN A 122 -5.78 1.12 6.35
CA GLN A 122 -6.14 -0.24 6.78
C GLN A 122 -7.60 -0.57 6.49
N ASP A 123 -8.52 0.34 6.83
CA ASP A 123 -9.97 0.15 6.58
C ASP A 123 -10.25 0.02 5.08
N VAL A 124 -9.65 0.88 4.24
CA VAL A 124 -9.81 0.82 2.79
C VAL A 124 -9.26 -0.50 2.23
N LEU A 125 -8.04 -0.89 2.60
CA LEU A 125 -7.42 -2.14 2.15
C LEU A 125 -8.26 -3.35 2.54
N ASN A 126 -8.71 -3.43 3.79
CA ASN A 126 -9.54 -4.53 4.28
C ASN A 126 -10.85 -4.61 3.49
N ARG A 127 -11.55 -3.51 3.29
CA ARG A 127 -12.82 -3.46 2.53
C ARG A 127 -12.62 -3.84 1.06
N THR A 128 -11.54 -3.35 0.44
CA THR A 128 -11.25 -3.64 -0.98
C THR A 128 -10.94 -5.11 -1.19
N THR A 129 -10.05 -5.69 -0.36
CA THR A 129 -9.70 -7.11 -0.48
C THR A 129 -10.89 -8.02 -0.14
N ASP A 130 -11.69 -7.65 0.86
CA ASP A 130 -12.89 -8.39 1.23
C ASP A 130 -13.97 -8.33 0.13
N ALA A 131 -14.19 -7.15 -0.46
CA ALA A 131 -15.14 -6.97 -1.56
C ALA A 131 -14.75 -7.81 -2.78
N PHE A 132 -13.47 -7.79 -3.14
CA PHE A 132 -12.94 -8.59 -4.24
C PHE A 132 -13.06 -10.09 -3.96
N ARG A 133 -12.64 -10.54 -2.76
CA ARG A 133 -12.69 -11.97 -2.37
C ARG A 133 -14.11 -12.53 -2.38
N LYS A 134 -15.10 -11.73 -1.95
CA LYS A 134 -16.51 -12.13 -1.87
C LYS A 134 -17.30 -11.87 -3.15
N ASP A 135 -16.67 -11.26 -4.15
CA ASP A 135 -17.34 -10.79 -5.38
C ASP A 135 -18.59 -9.92 -5.05
N ASP A 136 -18.46 -9.07 -4.01
CA ASP A 136 -19.57 -8.29 -3.45
C ASP A 136 -19.52 -6.84 -3.93
N LEU A 137 -20.29 -6.54 -4.97
CA LEU A 137 -20.42 -5.21 -5.54
C LEU A 137 -20.97 -4.17 -4.54
N HIS A 138 -21.76 -4.60 -3.55
CA HIS A 138 -22.29 -3.72 -2.52
C HIS A 138 -21.19 -3.32 -1.52
N LEU A 139 -20.29 -4.23 -1.16
CA LEU A 139 -19.09 -3.89 -0.40
C LEU A 139 -18.16 -2.99 -1.21
N ALA A 140 -17.95 -3.28 -2.50
CA ALA A 140 -17.15 -2.45 -3.39
C ALA A 140 -17.70 -1.02 -3.51
N SER A 141 -19.02 -0.83 -3.58
CA SER A 141 -19.64 0.50 -3.63
C SER A 141 -19.45 1.33 -2.36
N LYS A 142 -19.26 0.68 -1.20
CA LYS A 142 -18.94 1.33 0.08
C LYS A 142 -17.48 1.77 0.19
N VAL A 143 -16.60 1.22 -0.62
CA VAL A 143 -15.20 1.66 -0.72
C VAL A 143 -15.08 3.01 -1.42
N GLY A 144 -16.09 3.51 -2.06
CA GLY A 144 -16.29 4.87 -2.60
C GLY A 144 -15.08 5.52 -3.31
N VAL A 145 -15.36 6.49 -4.14
CA VAL A 145 -14.32 7.26 -4.88
C VAL A 145 -13.37 8.03 -3.93
N VAL A 146 -13.86 8.42 -2.76
CA VAL A 146 -13.10 9.22 -1.77
C VAL A 146 -11.91 8.44 -1.17
N PRO A 147 -12.04 7.17 -0.75
CA PRO A 147 -10.91 6.38 -0.31
C PRO A 147 -9.89 6.12 -1.41
N SER A 148 -10.31 5.88 -2.65
CA SER A 148 -9.37 5.69 -3.78
C SER A 148 -8.57 6.95 -4.08
N LEU A 149 -9.20 8.13 -3.98
CA LEU A 149 -8.52 9.43 -4.11
C LEU A 149 -7.63 9.73 -2.89
N LEU A 150 -8.09 9.42 -1.67
CA LEU A 150 -7.27 9.54 -0.44
C LEU A 150 -6.08 8.58 -0.49
N PHE A 151 -6.29 7.35 -0.92
CA PHE A 151 -5.23 6.34 -1.08
C PHE A 151 -4.21 6.79 -2.13
N ALA A 152 -4.67 7.27 -3.30
CA ALA A 152 -3.79 7.85 -4.31
C ALA A 152 -3.11 9.14 -3.81
N PHE A 153 -3.80 10.00 -3.06
CA PHE A 153 -3.25 11.26 -2.54
C PHE A 153 -2.26 11.02 -1.39
N VAL A 154 -2.54 10.06 -0.52
CA VAL A 154 -1.66 9.67 0.58
C VAL A 154 -0.42 8.96 0.05
N LEU A 155 -0.58 8.00 -0.85
CA LEU A 155 0.54 7.30 -1.46
C LEU A 155 1.35 8.21 -2.38
N THR A 156 0.72 9.04 -3.21
CA THR A 156 1.45 10.02 -4.04
C THR A 156 1.99 11.19 -3.22
N GLY A 157 1.33 11.58 -2.13
CA GLY A 157 1.83 12.56 -1.17
C GLY A 157 3.05 12.05 -0.41
N TRP A 158 3.03 10.80 0.04
CA TRP A 158 4.19 10.13 0.67
C TRP A 158 5.32 9.87 -0.34
N ILE A 159 5.01 9.37 -1.53
CA ILE A 159 5.97 9.16 -2.61
C ILE A 159 6.48 10.50 -3.15
N GLY A 160 5.63 11.51 -3.26
CA GLY A 160 6.02 12.88 -3.63
C GLY A 160 6.88 13.54 -2.56
N MET A 161 6.66 13.26 -1.29
CA MET A 161 7.55 13.66 -0.20
C MET A 161 8.88 12.87 -0.25
N ALA A 162 8.90 11.59 -0.50
CA ALA A 162 10.12 10.81 -0.60
C ALA A 162 10.96 11.18 -1.83
N SER A 163 10.33 11.46 -2.99
CA SER A 163 11.05 11.69 -4.25
C SER A 163 11.35 13.16 -4.57
N LYS A 164 10.52 14.11 -4.14
CA LYS A 164 10.69 15.55 -4.45
C LYS A 164 11.01 16.45 -3.26
N THR A 165 10.95 15.96 -2.05
CA THR A 165 11.10 16.81 -0.87
C THR A 165 12.16 16.38 0.14
N ARG A 166 13.31 15.89 -0.30
CA ARG A 166 14.51 16.05 0.55
C ARG A 166 14.64 17.49 1.09
N MET A 167 14.15 18.49 0.35
CA MET A 167 14.24 19.90 0.75
C MET A 167 13.05 20.39 1.59
N GLN A 168 11.84 19.88 1.40
CA GLN A 168 10.68 20.31 2.21
C GLN A 168 10.60 19.56 3.55
N PHE A 169 11.00 18.30 3.61
CA PHE A 169 11.09 17.56 4.87
C PHE A 169 12.13 18.19 5.82
N TYR A 170 13.26 18.67 5.29
CA TYR A 170 14.19 19.47 6.08
C TYR A 170 13.60 20.80 6.53
N ARG A 171 12.73 21.43 5.76
CA ARG A 171 12.03 22.65 6.13
C ARG A 171 10.93 22.40 7.16
N TYR A 172 10.19 21.29 7.05
CA TYR A 172 9.20 20.86 8.04
C TYR A 172 9.87 20.39 9.34
N LYS A 173 10.98 19.66 9.24
CA LYS A 173 11.83 19.28 10.38
C LYS A 173 12.28 20.51 11.18
N ASN A 174 12.69 21.57 10.51
CA ASN A 174 13.09 22.82 11.18
C ASN A 174 11.89 23.57 11.77
N CYS A 175 10.69 23.42 11.23
CA CYS A 175 9.47 24.02 11.77
C CYS A 175 8.98 23.25 13.02
N LEU A 176 8.98 21.92 12.99
CA LEU A 176 8.57 21.04 14.09
C LEU A 176 9.61 20.97 15.23
N LEU A 177 10.90 21.13 14.91
CA LEU A 177 11.99 21.19 15.91
C LEU A 177 12.17 22.59 16.51
N SER A 178 11.67 23.66 15.86
CA SER A 178 11.72 25.04 16.37
C SER A 178 10.69 25.34 17.47
N THR A 179 9.83 24.39 17.81
CA THR A 179 8.91 24.49 18.97
C THR A 179 9.49 23.96 20.28
N SER A 180 10.75 23.49 20.29
CA SER A 180 11.47 23.25 21.54
C SER A 180 11.86 24.58 22.13
N PRO A 181 11.44 24.93 23.37
CA PRO A 181 11.88 26.17 24.01
C PRO A 181 13.41 26.19 24.14
N SER A 182 14.01 27.26 23.67
CA SER A 182 15.46 27.50 23.78
C SER A 182 15.90 27.35 25.22
N PRO A 183 17.07 26.74 25.51
CA PRO A 183 17.63 26.69 26.87
C PRO A 183 17.91 28.08 27.50
N ARG A 184 17.71 29.16 26.75
CA ARG A 184 17.93 30.55 27.22
C ARG A 184 16.75 31.22 27.91
N ASP A 185 15.58 30.59 27.92
CA ASP A 185 14.39 31.16 28.57
C ASP A 185 14.17 30.63 30.02
N ARG A 186 15.22 30.08 30.63
CA ARG A 186 15.27 29.79 32.08
C ARG A 186 16.25 30.76 32.74
N GLY A 187 15.81 31.97 32.93
CA GLY A 187 16.37 32.95 33.83
C GLY A 187 15.33 33.37 34.83
#